data_5b19be97e93fc5418c1eaec89ec9e2a6
#
_entry.id   5b19be97e93fc5418c1eaec89ec9e2a6
#
_cell.length_a   1.000
_cell.length_b   1.000
_cell.length_c   1.000
_cell.angle_alpha   90.00
_cell.angle_beta   90.00
_cell.angle_gamma   90.00
#
_symmetry.space_group_name_H-M   'P 1'
#
loop_
_entity.id
_entity.type
_entity.pdbx_description
1 polymer ?
#
loop_
_entity_poly.entity_id
_entity_poly.type
_entity_poly.pdbx_seq_one_letter_code
_entity_poly.pdbx_strand_id
1 'polypeptide(L)'
;MNHEQMQMEFVRKLPIPQEIKKQFPISEKIAQHKAERDEAIRRVFTGESDKFLLIIGPCSADSEEPVMEYIHRLAKVQEKVADKIIMIPRIYTNKPRTTGKGYKGMLHQPDPEKQPDLLEGLIAIRKLHARAIEETGLTCADEMLYPENHRYLSDLLSYVAVGARSVEDQIHRLTGSGVGIPCGMKNPMSGDISVMLNSIEAAQSPQMFVYRGWEVKTSGNPLAHAILRGAVNEHGNNIPNYHFENLSQLYDSYAEKGLENMACIIDTNHSNSSKQYMAQIRIANEVMHSRRHSDDIKKLVKGFMIESYLEDGSQKIGEGVFGKSITDPCLGWEKTEALIYSIAEQL
;
A
#
# COMPACT_ATOMS: atom_id res chain seq x y z
N MET A 1 -18.92 29.41 30.93
CA MET A 1 -18.58 28.83 29.61
C MET A 1 -19.18 27.44 29.59
N ASN A 2 -20.20 27.22 28.74
CA ASN A 2 -20.76 25.89 28.56
C ASN A 2 -19.65 25.00 27.99
N HIS A 3 -19.18 24.04 28.79
CA HIS A 3 -18.34 22.97 28.26
C HIS A 3 -19.23 22.19 27.28
N GLU A 4 -18.94 22.29 26.01
CA GLU A 4 -19.48 21.36 25.02
C GLU A 4 -19.29 19.95 25.56
N GLN A 5 -20.36 19.19 25.58
CA GLN A 5 -20.34 17.78 26.04
C GLN A 5 -19.63 16.92 24.99
N MET A 6 -18.35 17.19 24.74
CA MET A 6 -17.54 16.28 23.93
C MET A 6 -17.15 15.07 24.78
N GLN A 7 -17.45 13.88 24.29
CA GLN A 7 -17.02 12.61 24.89
C GLN A 7 -15.61 12.20 24.39
N MET A 8 -14.76 13.18 24.11
CA MET A 8 -13.37 12.99 23.71
C MET A 8 -12.45 13.59 24.76
N GLU A 9 -11.51 12.79 25.23
CA GLU A 9 -10.43 13.23 26.11
C GLU A 9 -9.18 13.52 25.28
N PHE A 10 -8.64 14.73 25.41
CA PHE A 10 -7.37 15.12 24.79
C PHE A 10 -6.21 14.70 25.71
N VAL A 11 -5.71 13.49 25.53
CA VAL A 11 -4.71 12.85 26.41
C VAL A 11 -3.37 13.59 26.34
N ARG A 12 -2.87 13.86 25.12
CA ARG A 12 -1.62 14.61 24.89
C ARG A 12 -1.55 15.18 23.48
N LYS A 13 -0.81 16.26 23.30
CA LYS A 13 -0.45 16.79 21.98
C LYS A 13 0.71 15.96 21.41
N LEU A 14 0.53 15.41 20.23
CA LEU A 14 1.60 14.72 19.50
C LEU A 14 2.52 15.73 18.80
N PRO A 15 3.82 15.43 18.66
CA PRO A 15 4.74 16.25 17.87
C PRO A 15 4.25 16.38 16.42
N ILE A 16 4.47 17.53 15.81
CA ILE A 16 4.18 17.70 14.38
C ILE A 16 5.20 16.94 13.50
N PRO A 17 4.87 16.63 12.23
CA PRO A 17 5.79 15.91 11.34
C PRO A 17 7.19 16.51 11.25
N GLN A 18 7.31 17.82 11.21
CA GLN A 18 8.60 18.52 11.15
C GLN A 18 9.47 18.28 12.38
N GLU A 19 8.86 18.19 13.58
CA GLU A 19 9.58 17.91 14.84
C GLU A 19 10.13 16.49 14.84
N ILE A 20 9.31 15.50 14.43
CA ILE A 20 9.74 14.11 14.32
C ILE A 20 10.84 13.94 13.25
N LYS A 21 10.68 14.57 12.08
CA LYS A 21 11.71 14.55 11.02
C LYS A 21 13.03 15.20 11.47
N LYS A 22 12.97 16.27 12.26
CA LYS A 22 14.16 16.90 12.83
C LYS A 22 14.84 16.04 13.89
N GLN A 23 14.06 15.32 14.68
CA GLN A 23 14.57 14.40 15.71
C GLN A 23 15.17 13.13 15.11
N PHE A 24 14.59 12.64 14.02
CA PHE A 24 15.02 11.46 13.29
C PHE A 24 15.24 11.81 11.80
N PRO A 25 16.30 12.57 11.49
CA PRO A 25 16.59 12.99 10.12
C PRO A 25 16.98 11.80 9.25
N ILE A 26 16.73 11.90 7.94
CA ILE A 26 17.25 10.95 6.97
C ILE A 26 18.69 11.30 6.59
N SER A 27 19.50 10.29 6.26
CA SER A 27 20.83 10.49 5.69
C SER A 27 20.74 10.93 4.22
N GLU A 28 21.82 11.53 3.70
CA GLU A 28 21.92 11.85 2.26
C GLU A 28 21.78 10.58 1.40
N LYS A 29 22.30 9.45 1.87
CA LYS A 29 22.15 8.15 1.23
C LYS A 29 20.68 7.74 1.09
N ILE A 30 19.89 7.86 2.16
CA ILE A 30 18.44 7.58 2.13
C ILE A 30 17.75 8.50 1.13
N ALA A 31 18.04 9.81 1.17
CA ALA A 31 17.43 10.78 0.26
C ALA A 31 17.74 10.48 -1.21
N GLN A 32 18.98 10.10 -1.51
CA GLN A 32 19.40 9.71 -2.86
C GLN A 32 18.69 8.43 -3.32
N HIS A 33 18.72 7.36 -2.54
CA HIS A 33 18.01 6.11 -2.87
C HIS A 33 16.53 6.35 -3.10
N LYS A 34 15.91 7.19 -2.25
CA LYS A 34 14.49 7.54 -2.44
C LYS A 34 14.26 8.24 -3.77
N ALA A 35 15.06 9.24 -4.12
CA ALA A 35 14.89 9.99 -5.38
C ALA A 35 15.04 9.07 -6.61
N GLU A 36 16.05 8.20 -6.61
CA GLU A 36 16.29 7.22 -7.70
C GLU A 36 15.14 6.23 -7.82
N ARG A 37 14.63 5.73 -6.69
CA ARG A 37 13.53 4.79 -6.62
C ARG A 37 12.21 5.42 -7.06
N ASP A 38 11.90 6.62 -6.56
CA ASP A 38 10.69 7.37 -6.93
C ASP A 38 10.64 7.59 -8.44
N GLU A 39 11.76 7.98 -9.05
CA GLU A 39 11.84 8.18 -10.49
C GLU A 39 11.67 6.87 -11.26
N ALA A 40 12.31 5.78 -10.83
CA ALA A 40 12.15 4.48 -11.45
C ALA A 40 10.69 3.98 -11.41
N ILE A 41 10.01 4.18 -10.27
CA ILE A 41 8.60 3.80 -10.08
C ILE A 41 7.69 4.71 -10.92
N ARG A 42 7.93 6.04 -10.91
CA ARG A 42 7.18 7.01 -11.74
C ARG A 42 7.17 6.59 -13.20
N ARG A 43 8.33 6.23 -13.75
CA ARG A 43 8.48 5.81 -15.16
C ARG A 43 7.63 4.59 -15.53
N VAL A 44 7.33 3.69 -14.58
CA VAL A 44 6.42 2.58 -14.84
C VAL A 44 4.98 3.07 -14.97
N PHE A 45 4.55 3.99 -14.11
CA PHE A 45 3.19 4.55 -14.16
C PHE A 45 2.96 5.42 -15.39
N THR A 46 3.96 6.18 -15.81
CA THR A 46 3.89 7.04 -17.02
C THR A 46 4.08 6.27 -18.34
N GLY A 47 4.42 4.98 -18.27
CA GLY A 47 4.66 4.15 -19.47
C GLY A 47 6.04 4.37 -20.11
N GLU A 48 6.96 5.08 -19.43
CA GLU A 48 8.35 5.25 -19.88
C GLU A 48 9.23 4.02 -19.55
N SER A 49 8.70 3.08 -18.79
CA SER A 49 9.37 1.82 -18.43
C SER A 49 8.37 0.66 -18.48
N ASP A 50 8.77 -0.45 -19.08
CA ASP A 50 7.99 -1.69 -19.15
C ASP A 50 8.17 -2.59 -17.92
N LYS A 51 8.94 -2.15 -16.91
CA LYS A 51 9.13 -2.92 -15.68
C LYS A 51 7.80 -3.11 -14.94
N PHE A 52 7.71 -4.22 -14.22
CA PHE A 52 6.53 -4.59 -13.47
C PHE A 52 6.73 -4.30 -11.98
N LEU A 53 5.69 -3.85 -11.29
CA LEU A 53 5.76 -3.50 -9.87
C LEU A 53 5.28 -4.65 -9.00
N LEU A 54 6.02 -4.97 -7.94
CA LEU A 54 5.55 -5.85 -6.88
C LEU A 54 5.54 -5.08 -5.56
N ILE A 55 4.32 -4.71 -5.11
CA ILE A 55 4.09 -4.16 -3.77
C ILE A 55 3.87 -5.36 -2.86
N ILE A 56 4.91 -5.80 -2.14
CA ILE A 56 4.96 -7.13 -1.54
C ILE A 56 5.48 -7.10 -0.10
N GLY A 57 4.78 -7.77 0.80
CA GLY A 57 5.15 -7.87 2.21
C GLY A 57 4.00 -8.27 3.12
N PRO A 58 4.19 -8.27 4.44
CA PRO A 58 3.18 -8.73 5.39
C PRO A 58 1.89 -7.93 5.30
N CYS A 59 0.79 -8.55 5.73
CA CYS A 59 -0.51 -7.90 5.84
C CYS A 59 -0.44 -6.65 6.74
N SER A 60 0.31 -6.74 7.84
CA SER A 60 0.66 -5.63 8.73
C SER A 60 2.10 -5.80 9.21
N ALA A 61 2.85 -4.71 9.30
CA ALA A 61 4.10 -4.68 10.05
C ALA A 61 3.76 -4.78 11.55
N ASP A 62 4.25 -5.81 12.21
CA ASP A 62 3.94 -6.13 13.59
C ASP A 62 5.17 -6.10 14.50
N SER A 63 6.35 -6.37 13.94
CA SER A 63 7.62 -6.39 14.65
C SER A 63 8.75 -6.00 13.71
N GLU A 64 9.73 -5.25 14.22
CA GLU A 64 10.81 -4.69 13.39
C GLU A 64 11.70 -5.78 12.80
N GLU A 65 12.22 -6.71 13.62
CA GLU A 65 13.24 -7.67 13.19
C GLU A 65 12.74 -8.65 12.11
N PRO A 66 11.55 -9.29 12.21
CA PRO A 66 11.09 -10.15 11.14
C PRO A 66 10.73 -9.38 9.87
N VAL A 67 10.26 -8.14 9.97
CA VAL A 67 10.02 -7.28 8.80
C VAL A 67 11.34 -6.96 8.11
N MET A 68 12.39 -6.61 8.85
CA MET A 68 13.70 -6.34 8.27
C MET A 68 14.35 -7.58 7.65
N GLU A 69 14.26 -8.76 8.30
CA GLU A 69 14.72 -10.01 7.69
C GLU A 69 14.01 -10.30 6.36
N TYR A 70 12.70 -10.07 6.31
CA TYR A 70 11.93 -10.23 5.07
C TYR A 70 12.41 -9.26 3.97
N ILE A 71 12.65 -7.99 4.31
CA ILE A 71 13.11 -6.97 3.35
C ILE A 71 14.52 -7.26 2.86
N HIS A 72 15.44 -7.76 3.71
CA HIS A 72 16.76 -8.20 3.29
C HIS A 72 16.72 -9.35 2.28
N ARG A 73 15.79 -10.30 2.46
CA ARG A 73 15.58 -11.37 1.46
C ARG A 73 15.03 -10.81 0.17
N LEU A 74 14.07 -9.88 0.22
CA LEU A 74 13.56 -9.19 -0.97
C LEU A 74 14.65 -8.45 -1.72
N ALA A 75 15.56 -7.76 -1.02
CA ALA A 75 16.66 -7.02 -1.64
C ALA A 75 17.58 -7.95 -2.46
N LYS A 76 17.91 -9.13 -1.93
CA LYS A 76 18.71 -10.13 -2.66
C LYS A 76 18.00 -10.67 -3.91
N VAL A 77 16.68 -10.82 -3.87
CA VAL A 77 15.89 -11.24 -5.04
C VAL A 77 15.75 -10.07 -6.02
N GLN A 78 15.58 -8.83 -5.52
CA GLN A 78 15.51 -7.63 -6.38
C GLN A 78 16.74 -7.50 -7.28
N GLU A 79 17.93 -7.76 -6.78
CA GLU A 79 19.17 -7.71 -7.59
C GLU A 79 19.10 -8.65 -8.80
N LYS A 80 18.47 -9.82 -8.66
CA LYS A 80 18.39 -10.85 -9.71
C LYS A 80 17.30 -10.59 -10.76
N VAL A 81 16.30 -9.76 -10.44
CA VAL A 81 15.15 -9.47 -11.32
C VAL A 81 15.02 -7.97 -11.63
N ALA A 82 16.05 -7.18 -11.33
CA ALA A 82 16.02 -5.73 -11.44
C ALA A 82 15.83 -5.21 -12.87
N ASP A 83 16.16 -6.01 -13.88
CA ASP A 83 15.91 -5.71 -15.28
C ASP A 83 14.42 -5.68 -15.63
N LYS A 84 13.59 -6.48 -14.95
CA LYS A 84 12.17 -6.69 -15.24
C LYS A 84 11.22 -6.19 -14.15
N ILE A 85 11.62 -6.26 -12.87
CA ILE A 85 10.75 -6.02 -11.73
C ILE A 85 11.33 -4.95 -10.81
N ILE A 86 10.44 -4.07 -10.32
CA ILE A 86 10.72 -3.18 -9.19
C ILE A 86 9.89 -3.63 -8.01
N MET A 87 10.54 -4.13 -6.94
CA MET A 87 9.87 -4.49 -5.70
C MET A 87 9.76 -3.30 -4.77
N ILE A 88 8.59 -3.12 -4.16
CA ILE A 88 8.27 -2.10 -3.16
C ILE A 88 7.79 -2.84 -1.93
N PRO A 89 8.63 -2.98 -0.89
CA PRO A 89 8.21 -3.68 0.33
C PRO A 89 6.98 -3.05 0.96
N ARG A 90 5.99 -3.87 1.29
CA ARG A 90 4.82 -3.46 2.10
C ARG A 90 5.23 -3.39 3.56
N ILE A 91 5.39 -2.20 4.10
CA ILE A 91 5.46 -1.96 5.54
C ILE A 91 4.18 -1.26 5.96
N TYR A 92 3.07 -1.99 5.97
CA TYR A 92 1.78 -1.44 6.36
C TYR A 92 1.72 -1.28 7.88
N THR A 93 1.86 -0.04 8.32
CA THR A 93 1.96 0.32 9.75
C THR A 93 0.60 0.59 10.40
N ASN A 94 -0.45 0.59 9.59
CA ASN A 94 -1.83 0.76 10.02
C ASN A 94 -2.68 -0.44 9.58
N LYS A 95 -3.64 -0.84 10.42
CA LYS A 95 -4.60 -1.90 10.09
C LYS A 95 -6.02 -1.39 10.33
N PRO A 96 -6.80 -1.12 9.25
CA PRO A 96 -8.21 -0.75 9.39
C PRO A 96 -9.01 -1.90 9.96
N ARG A 97 -9.83 -1.62 10.99
CA ARG A 97 -10.68 -2.58 11.68
C ARG A 97 -12.15 -2.14 11.60
N THR A 98 -12.97 -2.90 10.92
CA THR A 98 -14.40 -2.59 10.75
C THR A 98 -15.14 -2.40 12.07
N THR A 99 -14.81 -3.20 13.10
CA THR A 99 -15.43 -3.10 14.42
C THR A 99 -14.59 -2.30 15.43
N GLY A 100 -13.44 -1.76 15.01
CA GLY A 100 -12.50 -1.05 15.90
C GLY A 100 -11.73 -1.96 16.87
N LYS A 101 -11.95 -3.29 16.84
CA LYS A 101 -11.32 -4.26 17.74
C LYS A 101 -10.11 -4.95 17.08
N GLY A 102 -9.14 -5.39 17.91
CA GLY A 102 -7.94 -6.11 17.48
C GLY A 102 -6.75 -5.20 17.17
N TYR A 103 -5.65 -5.79 16.75
CA TYR A 103 -4.41 -5.07 16.42
C TYR A 103 -4.63 -4.03 15.32
N LYS A 104 -4.26 -2.79 15.59
CA LYS A 104 -4.50 -1.63 14.71
C LYS A 104 -3.26 -1.20 13.92
N GLY A 105 -2.18 -1.95 14.01
CA GLY A 105 -0.89 -1.66 13.35
C GLY A 105 0.14 -1.03 14.28
N MET A 106 1.38 -1.04 13.82
CA MET A 106 2.56 -0.55 14.57
C MET A 106 2.42 0.91 15.01
N LEU A 107 1.73 1.76 14.23
CA LEU A 107 1.49 3.15 14.63
C LEU A 107 0.73 3.26 15.97
N HIS A 108 -0.23 2.38 16.20
CA HIS A 108 -0.99 2.37 17.45
C HIS A 108 -0.29 1.58 18.55
N GLN A 109 0.35 0.47 18.17
CA GLN A 109 0.85 -0.57 19.06
C GLN A 109 2.18 -1.10 18.49
N PRO A 110 3.30 -0.38 18.70
CA PRO A 110 4.61 -0.84 18.20
C PRO A 110 5.05 -2.18 18.79
N ASP A 111 4.54 -2.53 19.95
CA ASP A 111 4.61 -3.88 20.53
C ASP A 111 3.17 -4.41 20.66
N PRO A 112 2.79 -5.46 19.90
CA PRO A 112 1.43 -5.99 19.88
C PRO A 112 0.93 -6.52 21.24
N GLU A 113 1.83 -6.83 22.16
CA GLU A 113 1.51 -7.36 23.49
C GLU A 113 1.34 -6.27 24.56
N LYS A 114 1.71 -5.01 24.25
CA LYS A 114 1.60 -3.88 25.14
C LYS A 114 0.37 -3.01 24.87
N GLN A 115 0.12 -2.07 25.78
CA GLN A 115 -0.91 -1.05 25.58
C GLN A 115 -0.52 -0.10 24.43
N PRO A 116 -1.52 0.45 23.71
CA PRO A 116 -1.26 1.41 22.64
C PRO A 116 -0.49 2.65 23.11
N ASP A 117 0.52 3.07 22.32
CA ASP A 117 1.21 4.34 22.45
C ASP A 117 1.49 4.96 21.07
N LEU A 118 0.70 5.99 20.73
CA LEU A 118 0.80 6.65 19.42
C LEU A 118 2.10 7.42 19.23
N LEU A 119 2.74 7.93 20.28
CA LEU A 119 4.02 8.62 20.15
C LEU A 119 5.16 7.65 19.86
N GLU A 120 5.22 6.56 20.63
CA GLU A 120 6.18 5.49 20.37
C GLU A 120 5.94 4.89 18.97
N GLY A 121 4.67 4.72 18.59
CA GLY A 121 4.29 4.26 17.25
C GLY A 121 4.80 5.14 16.14
N LEU A 122 4.62 6.47 16.22
CA LEU A 122 5.15 7.43 15.23
C LEU A 122 6.67 7.33 15.08
N ILE A 123 7.39 7.14 16.18
CA ILE A 123 8.85 6.98 16.18
C ILE A 123 9.23 5.62 15.57
N ALA A 124 8.56 4.55 15.97
CA ALA A 124 8.83 3.19 15.50
C ALA A 124 8.65 3.05 13.99
N ILE A 125 7.52 3.53 13.43
CA ILE A 125 7.26 3.44 12.00
C ILE A 125 8.30 4.23 11.18
N ARG A 126 8.70 5.42 11.64
CA ARG A 126 9.71 6.21 10.96
C ARG A 126 11.07 5.53 10.99
N LYS A 127 11.50 4.99 12.13
CA LYS A 127 12.75 4.25 12.26
C LYS A 127 12.78 3.02 11.37
N LEU A 128 11.70 2.24 11.34
CA LEU A 128 11.59 1.04 10.52
C LEU A 128 11.72 1.36 9.02
N HIS A 129 10.99 2.37 8.52
CA HIS A 129 11.10 2.78 7.12
C HIS A 129 12.50 3.33 6.77
N ALA A 130 13.10 4.13 7.65
CA ALA A 130 14.46 4.64 7.44
C ALA A 130 15.50 3.51 7.42
N ARG A 131 15.41 2.56 8.36
CA ARG A 131 16.26 1.38 8.45
C ARG A 131 16.16 0.51 7.19
N ALA A 132 14.93 0.30 6.68
CA ALA A 132 14.71 -0.47 5.47
C ALA A 132 15.48 0.11 4.27
N ILE A 133 15.42 1.43 4.06
CA ILE A 133 16.14 2.08 2.96
C ILE A 133 17.66 2.07 3.23
N GLU A 134 18.09 2.39 4.44
CA GLU A 134 19.52 2.49 4.80
C GLU A 134 20.25 1.15 4.59
N GLU A 135 19.62 0.04 5.00
CA GLU A 135 20.23 -1.30 4.95
C GLU A 135 20.08 -1.98 3.59
N THR A 136 19.01 -1.67 2.82
CA THR A 136 18.69 -2.43 1.61
C THR A 136 18.56 -1.60 0.34
N GLY A 137 18.46 -0.28 0.44
CA GLY A 137 18.17 0.61 -0.68
C GLY A 137 16.71 0.52 -1.20
N LEU A 138 15.86 -0.31 -0.59
CA LEU A 138 14.46 -0.44 -1.01
C LEU A 138 13.58 0.57 -0.26
N THR A 139 12.91 1.41 -1.03
CA THR A 139 11.85 2.29 -0.50
C THR A 139 10.53 1.54 -0.45
N CYS A 140 9.68 1.88 0.51
CA CYS A 140 8.57 1.05 0.92
C CYS A 140 7.20 1.69 0.62
N ALA A 141 6.15 0.87 0.76
CA ALA A 141 4.76 1.25 0.69
C ALA A 141 4.09 1.20 2.06
N ASP A 142 3.17 2.14 2.32
CA ASP A 142 2.26 2.08 3.47
C ASP A 142 0.82 2.39 3.07
N GLU A 143 -0.14 2.01 3.92
CA GLU A 143 -1.55 2.37 3.75
C GLU A 143 -1.85 3.69 4.47
N MET A 144 -2.39 4.66 3.73
CA MET A 144 -2.82 5.94 4.28
C MET A 144 -4.18 5.78 4.96
N LEU A 145 -4.20 5.13 6.14
CA LEU A 145 -5.41 5.01 6.95
C LEU A 145 -5.79 6.35 7.60
N TYR A 146 -4.79 7.06 8.09
CA TYR A 146 -4.94 8.42 8.60
C TYR A 146 -4.19 9.37 7.65
N PRO A 147 -4.88 10.20 6.85
CA PRO A 147 -4.25 11.10 5.90
C PRO A 147 -3.17 12.00 6.51
N GLU A 148 -3.38 12.41 7.76
CA GLU A 148 -2.44 13.27 8.49
C GLU A 148 -1.10 12.59 8.77
N ASN A 149 -1.07 11.26 8.89
CA ASN A 149 0.13 10.51 9.25
C ASN A 149 1.11 10.34 8.09
N HIS A 150 0.64 10.42 6.85
CA HIS A 150 1.51 10.37 5.67
C HIS A 150 2.70 11.34 5.76
N ARG A 151 2.50 12.54 6.31
CA ARG A 151 3.56 13.55 6.41
C ARG A 151 4.72 13.15 7.33
N TYR A 152 4.54 12.24 8.27
CA TYR A 152 5.64 11.72 9.11
C TYR A 152 6.60 10.82 8.34
N LEU A 153 6.14 10.25 7.23
CA LEU A 153 6.86 9.30 6.38
C LEU A 153 7.07 9.80 4.93
N SER A 154 6.63 11.03 4.59
CA SER A 154 6.61 11.50 3.19
C SER A 154 7.98 11.61 2.53
N ASP A 155 9.06 11.65 3.32
CA ASP A 155 10.45 11.62 2.88
C ASP A 155 11.05 10.20 2.82
N LEU A 156 10.25 9.16 3.04
CA LEU A 156 10.67 7.76 3.09
C LEU A 156 9.85 6.86 2.16
N LEU A 157 8.55 7.13 2.01
CA LEU A 157 7.64 6.30 1.20
C LEU A 157 7.78 6.58 -0.29
N SER A 158 7.73 5.54 -1.11
CA SER A 158 7.63 5.62 -2.58
C SER A 158 6.29 5.14 -3.14
N TYR A 159 5.39 4.70 -2.29
CA TYR A 159 4.04 4.28 -2.67
C TYR A 159 3.08 4.42 -1.48
N VAL A 160 1.87 4.86 -1.77
CA VAL A 160 0.79 4.97 -0.79
C VAL A 160 -0.46 4.28 -1.32
N ALA A 161 -1.16 3.52 -0.47
CA ALA A 161 -2.47 2.98 -0.79
C ALA A 161 -3.57 3.63 0.05
N VAL A 162 -4.72 3.91 -0.58
CA VAL A 162 -5.97 4.26 0.10
C VAL A 162 -6.83 3.01 0.16
N GLY A 163 -7.18 2.59 1.36
CA GLY A 163 -7.90 1.35 1.61
C GLY A 163 -9.36 1.38 1.15
N ALA A 164 -9.96 0.21 0.96
CA ALA A 164 -11.34 0.05 0.49
C ALA A 164 -12.41 0.66 1.41
N ARG A 165 -12.09 0.89 2.70
CA ARG A 165 -12.99 1.55 3.66
C ARG A 165 -12.82 3.06 3.69
N SER A 166 -11.74 3.57 3.09
CA SER A 166 -11.35 4.98 3.11
C SER A 166 -11.51 5.67 1.75
N VAL A 167 -11.63 4.93 0.67
CA VAL A 167 -11.65 5.45 -0.71
C VAL A 167 -12.84 6.36 -0.99
N GLU A 168 -13.93 6.22 -0.24
CA GLU A 168 -15.12 7.07 -0.33
C GLU A 168 -15.01 8.34 0.52
N ASP A 169 -14.06 8.38 1.46
CA ASP A 169 -13.88 9.53 2.34
C ASP A 169 -13.19 10.69 1.60
N GLN A 170 -13.80 11.86 1.69
CA GLN A 170 -13.38 13.07 1.00
C GLN A 170 -11.95 13.47 1.37
N ILE A 171 -11.57 13.42 2.64
CA ILE A 171 -10.23 13.88 3.06
C ILE A 171 -9.12 12.98 2.51
N HIS A 172 -9.37 11.68 2.32
CA HIS A 172 -8.41 10.77 1.70
C HIS A 172 -8.17 11.11 0.23
N ARG A 173 -9.25 11.39 -0.53
CA ARG A 173 -9.17 11.79 -1.94
C ARG A 173 -8.42 13.11 -2.11
N LEU A 174 -8.77 14.12 -1.29
CA LEU A 174 -8.14 15.43 -1.32
C LEU A 174 -6.66 15.36 -0.89
N THR A 175 -6.34 14.58 0.14
CA THR A 175 -4.94 14.36 0.55
C THR A 175 -4.16 13.64 -0.55
N GLY A 176 -4.75 12.65 -1.21
CA GLY A 176 -4.16 11.93 -2.34
C GLY A 176 -3.71 12.87 -3.47
N SER A 177 -4.43 14.00 -3.70
CA SER A 177 -4.07 15.01 -4.70
C SER A 177 -2.79 15.80 -4.37
N GLY A 178 -2.36 15.76 -3.12
CA GLY A 178 -1.14 16.44 -2.64
C GLY A 178 0.02 15.48 -2.36
N VAL A 179 -0.15 14.19 -2.58
CA VAL A 179 0.91 13.19 -2.42
C VAL A 179 1.78 13.18 -3.66
N GLY A 180 3.09 13.39 -3.49
CA GLY A 180 4.05 13.51 -4.60
C GLY A 180 4.58 12.18 -5.15
N ILE A 181 3.96 11.05 -4.79
CA ILE A 181 4.34 9.68 -5.17
C ILE A 181 3.09 8.92 -5.63
N PRO A 182 3.21 7.74 -6.28
CA PRO A 182 2.06 6.92 -6.65
C PRO A 182 1.11 6.67 -5.49
N CYS A 183 -0.18 6.96 -5.72
CA CYS A 183 -1.26 6.81 -4.76
C CYS A 183 -2.33 5.86 -5.32
N GLY A 184 -2.37 4.63 -4.82
CA GLY A 184 -3.31 3.61 -5.28
C GLY A 184 -4.66 3.71 -4.56
N MET A 185 -5.75 3.86 -5.32
CA MET A 185 -7.12 3.88 -4.82
C MET A 185 -7.73 2.48 -4.92
N LYS A 186 -7.95 1.80 -3.79
CA LYS A 186 -8.63 0.50 -3.79
C LYS A 186 -10.11 0.68 -4.15
N ASN A 187 -10.67 -0.22 -4.96
CA ASN A 187 -12.13 -0.25 -5.08
C ASN A 187 -12.78 -0.48 -3.70
N PRO A 188 -13.96 0.14 -3.44
CA PRO A 188 -14.66 -0.04 -2.16
C PRO A 188 -15.07 -1.50 -1.94
N MET A 189 -15.51 -1.81 -0.71
CA MET A 189 -15.95 -3.16 -0.34
C MET A 189 -17.11 -3.66 -1.22
N SER A 190 -17.99 -2.77 -1.67
CA SER A 190 -19.09 -3.06 -2.61
C SER A 190 -18.62 -3.52 -3.99
N GLY A 191 -17.38 -3.17 -4.37
CA GLY A 191 -16.85 -3.44 -5.71
C GLY A 191 -17.20 -2.37 -6.76
N ASP A 192 -17.79 -1.26 -6.37
CA ASP A 192 -18.17 -0.19 -7.29
C ASP A 192 -16.94 0.49 -7.90
N ILE A 193 -16.72 0.19 -9.18
CA ILE A 193 -15.59 0.73 -9.96
C ILE A 193 -15.75 2.23 -10.21
N SER A 194 -16.99 2.73 -10.34
CA SER A 194 -17.24 4.17 -10.56
C SER A 194 -16.77 5.02 -9.37
N VAL A 195 -16.97 4.52 -8.15
CA VAL A 195 -16.50 5.16 -6.92
C VAL A 195 -14.96 5.22 -6.90
N MET A 196 -14.29 4.14 -7.27
CA MET A 196 -12.82 4.11 -7.37
C MET A 196 -12.31 5.10 -8.43
N LEU A 197 -12.90 5.10 -9.62
CA LEU A 197 -12.51 6.02 -10.71
C LEU A 197 -12.76 7.48 -10.33
N ASN A 198 -13.87 7.79 -9.65
CA ASN A 198 -14.13 9.13 -9.11
C ASN A 198 -13.09 9.54 -8.05
N SER A 199 -12.58 8.58 -7.26
CA SER A 199 -11.53 8.85 -6.28
C SER A 199 -10.19 9.16 -6.95
N ILE A 200 -9.87 8.47 -8.06
CA ILE A 200 -8.68 8.75 -8.87
C ILE A 200 -8.79 10.14 -9.50
N GLU A 201 -9.93 10.47 -10.11
CA GLU A 201 -10.20 11.78 -10.72
C GLU A 201 -10.02 12.92 -9.70
N ALA A 202 -10.61 12.76 -8.50
CA ALA A 202 -10.46 13.74 -7.43
C ALA A 202 -9.00 13.90 -6.99
N ALA A 203 -8.24 12.80 -6.91
CA ALA A 203 -6.83 12.83 -6.54
C ALA A 203 -5.93 13.36 -7.67
N GLN A 204 -6.30 13.19 -8.94
CA GLN A 204 -5.56 13.76 -10.07
C GLN A 204 -5.85 15.27 -10.26
N SER A 205 -6.95 15.78 -9.70
CA SER A 205 -7.35 17.17 -9.83
C SER A 205 -6.72 18.08 -8.77
N PRO A 206 -6.41 19.36 -9.10
CA PRO A 206 -6.05 20.36 -8.10
C PRO A 206 -7.17 20.57 -7.09
N GLN A 207 -6.82 20.67 -5.81
CA GLN A 207 -7.77 20.79 -4.71
C GLN A 207 -7.42 21.95 -3.76
N MET A 208 -8.43 22.46 -3.04
CA MET A 208 -8.25 23.39 -1.93
C MET A 208 -9.12 22.93 -0.76
N PHE A 209 -8.52 22.74 0.41
CA PHE A 209 -9.22 22.19 1.58
C PHE A 209 -8.53 22.53 2.88
N VAL A 210 -9.23 22.27 4.00
CA VAL A 210 -8.65 22.42 5.35
C VAL A 210 -7.89 21.14 5.72
N TYR A 211 -6.61 21.27 6.05
CA TYR A 211 -5.75 20.19 6.48
C TYR A 211 -4.98 20.58 7.75
N ARG A 212 -5.28 19.94 8.89
CA ARG A 212 -4.64 20.20 10.20
C ARG A 212 -4.64 21.68 10.60
N GLY A 213 -5.75 22.36 10.37
CA GLY A 213 -5.88 23.79 10.68
C GLY A 213 -5.23 24.75 9.68
N TRP A 214 -4.79 24.22 8.54
CA TRP A 214 -4.26 25.04 7.41
C TRP A 214 -5.23 24.99 6.24
N GLU A 215 -5.36 26.10 5.55
CA GLU A 215 -5.86 26.12 4.17
C GLU A 215 -4.74 25.66 3.26
N VAL A 216 -4.96 24.57 2.52
CA VAL A 216 -3.95 24.00 1.62
C VAL A 216 -4.45 23.96 0.20
N LYS A 217 -3.53 24.16 -0.74
CA LYS A 217 -3.73 23.94 -2.18
C LYS A 217 -2.86 22.78 -2.63
N THR A 218 -3.41 21.92 -3.52
CA THR A 218 -2.67 20.84 -4.18
C THR A 218 -2.69 21.05 -5.69
N SER A 219 -1.74 20.44 -6.39
CA SER A 219 -1.65 20.51 -7.86
C SER A 219 -2.34 19.35 -8.57
N GLY A 220 -2.85 18.36 -7.84
CA GLY A 220 -3.24 17.06 -8.36
C GLY A 220 -2.08 16.11 -8.42
N ASN A 221 -2.38 14.82 -8.33
CA ASN A 221 -1.41 13.72 -8.40
C ASN A 221 -1.65 12.85 -9.65
N PRO A 222 -0.93 13.08 -10.75
CA PRO A 222 -1.14 12.33 -11.99
C PRO A 222 -0.80 10.84 -11.89
N LEU A 223 -0.18 10.41 -10.78
CA LEU A 223 0.16 9.02 -10.49
C LEU A 223 -0.88 8.32 -9.58
N ALA A 224 -2.01 8.98 -9.29
CA ALA A 224 -3.16 8.33 -8.65
C ALA A 224 -3.74 7.28 -9.60
N HIS A 225 -3.97 6.05 -9.12
CA HIS A 225 -4.31 4.91 -9.95
C HIS A 225 -5.19 3.90 -9.24
N ALA A 226 -5.71 2.91 -9.98
CA ALA A 226 -6.60 1.87 -9.48
C ALA A 226 -5.86 0.75 -8.73
N ILE A 227 -6.51 0.21 -7.68
CA ILE A 227 -6.16 -1.09 -7.09
C ILE A 227 -7.42 -1.95 -7.05
N LEU A 228 -7.41 -3.09 -7.74
CA LEU A 228 -8.49 -4.06 -7.69
C LEU A 228 -8.21 -5.09 -6.59
N ARG A 229 -9.14 -5.17 -5.61
CA ARG A 229 -9.01 -6.05 -4.43
C ARG A 229 -10.16 -7.06 -4.28
N GLY A 230 -11.05 -7.16 -5.29
CA GLY A 230 -12.30 -7.89 -5.21
C GLY A 230 -13.39 -7.12 -4.45
N ALA A 231 -14.55 -7.70 -4.37
CA ALA A 231 -15.74 -7.15 -3.73
C ALA A 231 -16.34 -8.12 -2.71
N VAL A 232 -17.28 -7.62 -1.92
CA VAL A 232 -18.17 -8.44 -1.10
C VAL A 232 -19.60 -8.08 -1.49
N ASN A 233 -20.38 -9.07 -1.96
CA ASN A 233 -21.76 -8.84 -2.37
C ASN A 233 -22.70 -8.67 -1.16
N GLU A 234 -23.97 -8.39 -1.43
CA GLU A 234 -25.04 -8.23 -0.43
C GLU A 234 -25.26 -9.45 0.46
N HIS A 235 -24.85 -10.64 0.00
CA HIS A 235 -24.93 -11.90 0.77
C HIS A 235 -23.65 -12.21 1.56
N GLY A 236 -22.64 -11.30 1.55
CA GLY A 236 -21.37 -11.49 2.24
C GLY A 236 -20.36 -12.38 1.51
N ASN A 237 -20.62 -12.75 0.25
CA ASN A 237 -19.71 -13.57 -0.55
C ASN A 237 -18.63 -12.71 -1.22
N ASN A 238 -17.40 -13.22 -1.26
CA ASN A 238 -16.31 -12.58 -1.98
C ASN A 238 -16.49 -12.78 -3.50
N ILE A 239 -16.36 -11.69 -4.24
CA ILE A 239 -16.44 -11.63 -5.69
C ILE A 239 -15.10 -11.13 -6.23
N PRO A 240 -14.34 -11.96 -6.96
CA PRO A 240 -13.11 -11.53 -7.61
C PRO A 240 -13.37 -10.49 -8.70
N ASN A 241 -12.38 -9.60 -8.94
CA ASN A 241 -12.45 -8.62 -10.02
C ASN A 241 -11.13 -8.47 -10.80
N TYR A 242 -10.38 -9.56 -10.95
CA TYR A 242 -9.11 -9.63 -11.68
C TYR A 242 -9.18 -10.45 -12.99
N HIS A 243 -10.35 -11.00 -13.33
CA HIS A 243 -10.52 -11.78 -14.56
C HIS A 243 -10.43 -10.90 -15.80
N PHE A 244 -10.19 -11.51 -16.95
CA PHE A 244 -9.98 -10.81 -18.22
C PHE A 244 -11.07 -9.78 -18.50
N GLU A 245 -12.33 -10.14 -18.32
CA GLU A 245 -13.48 -9.29 -18.58
C GLU A 245 -13.53 -8.08 -17.63
N ASN A 246 -13.17 -8.28 -16.35
CA ASN A 246 -13.09 -7.18 -15.38
C ASN A 246 -12.00 -6.19 -15.76
N LEU A 247 -10.83 -6.69 -16.21
CA LEU A 247 -9.71 -5.85 -16.61
C LEU A 247 -10.01 -5.09 -17.90
N SER A 248 -10.65 -5.74 -18.88
CA SER A 248 -11.09 -5.09 -20.11
C SER A 248 -12.10 -3.98 -19.83
N GLN A 249 -13.10 -4.25 -19.00
CA GLN A 249 -14.10 -3.25 -18.59
C GLN A 249 -13.45 -2.07 -17.85
N LEU A 250 -12.47 -2.35 -16.96
CA LEU A 250 -11.76 -1.28 -16.27
C LEU A 250 -10.94 -0.42 -17.25
N TYR A 251 -10.29 -1.04 -18.23
CA TYR A 251 -9.54 -0.33 -19.27
C TYR A 251 -10.44 0.66 -20.02
N ASP A 252 -11.60 0.18 -20.50
CA ASP A 252 -12.57 1.01 -21.22
C ASP A 252 -13.08 2.16 -20.35
N SER A 253 -13.48 1.86 -19.11
CA SER A 253 -13.98 2.88 -18.17
C SER A 253 -12.91 3.91 -17.78
N TYR A 254 -11.66 3.50 -17.69
CA TYR A 254 -10.53 4.40 -17.41
C TYR A 254 -10.27 5.33 -18.58
N ALA A 255 -10.32 4.80 -19.81
CA ALA A 255 -10.15 5.57 -21.05
C ALA A 255 -11.30 6.57 -21.26
N GLU A 256 -12.56 6.13 -21.03
CA GLU A 256 -13.74 6.97 -21.16
C GLU A 256 -13.69 8.19 -20.22
N LYS A 257 -13.18 8.01 -18.99
CA LYS A 257 -13.00 9.11 -18.04
C LYS A 257 -11.86 10.08 -18.40
N GLY A 258 -10.96 9.69 -19.30
CA GLY A 258 -9.83 10.52 -19.69
C GLY A 258 -8.83 10.78 -18.56
N LEU A 259 -8.70 9.83 -17.61
CA LEU A 259 -7.75 9.93 -16.48
C LEU A 259 -6.31 9.81 -16.95
N GLU A 260 -5.40 10.51 -16.26
CA GLU A 260 -3.99 10.50 -16.59
C GLU A 260 -3.32 9.17 -16.18
N ASN A 261 -2.28 8.78 -16.92
CA ASN A 261 -1.41 7.63 -16.60
C ASN A 261 -2.18 6.37 -16.21
N MET A 262 -2.98 5.84 -17.16
CA MET A 262 -3.77 4.62 -16.95
C MET A 262 -2.95 3.52 -16.29
N ALA A 263 -3.34 3.12 -15.09
CA ALA A 263 -2.65 2.09 -14.32
C ALA A 263 -3.58 1.38 -13.33
N CYS A 264 -3.33 0.09 -13.17
CA CYS A 264 -3.99 -0.74 -12.18
C CYS A 264 -2.97 -1.66 -11.51
N ILE A 265 -3.06 -1.78 -10.19
CA ILE A 265 -2.38 -2.79 -9.38
C ILE A 265 -3.42 -3.84 -8.98
N ILE A 266 -3.12 -5.12 -9.17
CA ILE A 266 -3.99 -6.19 -8.74
C ILE A 266 -3.58 -6.67 -7.34
N ASP A 267 -4.45 -6.45 -6.37
CA ASP A 267 -4.33 -7.03 -5.04
C ASP A 267 -4.74 -8.51 -5.12
N THR A 268 -3.76 -9.40 -5.03
CA THR A 268 -3.94 -10.83 -5.22
C THR A 268 -4.57 -11.53 -4.01
N ASN A 269 -4.69 -10.83 -2.88
CA ASN A 269 -5.33 -11.34 -1.67
C ASN A 269 -6.74 -10.77 -1.47
N HIS A 270 -7.14 -10.47 -0.25
CA HIS A 270 -8.45 -9.94 0.15
C HIS A 270 -9.63 -10.71 -0.47
N SER A 271 -10.59 -10.01 -1.10
CA SER A 271 -11.76 -10.68 -1.71
C SER A 271 -11.42 -11.37 -3.02
N ASN A 272 -10.34 -11.01 -3.70
CA ASN A 272 -9.87 -11.71 -4.90
C ASN A 272 -9.47 -13.17 -4.61
N SER A 273 -8.90 -13.44 -3.43
CA SER A 273 -8.51 -14.79 -2.99
C SER A 273 -9.47 -15.37 -1.93
N SER A 274 -10.50 -14.63 -1.52
CA SER A 274 -11.29 -14.96 -0.32
C SER A 274 -10.41 -15.13 0.94
N LYS A 275 -9.29 -14.39 1.02
CA LYS A 275 -8.24 -14.49 2.04
C LYS A 275 -7.55 -15.85 2.12
N GLN A 276 -7.63 -16.64 1.08
CA GLN A 276 -6.87 -17.89 0.93
C GLN A 276 -5.50 -17.54 0.35
N TYR A 277 -4.51 -17.37 1.23
CA TYR A 277 -3.19 -16.86 0.84
C TYR A 277 -2.52 -17.65 -0.29
N MET A 278 -2.71 -18.96 -0.36
CA MET A 278 -2.20 -19.81 -1.44
C MET A 278 -2.79 -19.48 -2.81
N ALA A 279 -4.01 -18.94 -2.87
CA ALA A 279 -4.66 -18.57 -4.13
C ALA A 279 -3.96 -17.41 -4.84
N GLN A 280 -3.16 -16.62 -4.13
CA GLN A 280 -2.41 -15.49 -4.69
C GLN A 280 -1.51 -15.93 -5.87
N ILE A 281 -0.91 -17.12 -5.79
CA ILE A 281 -0.05 -17.69 -6.84
C ILE A 281 -0.87 -17.92 -8.13
N ARG A 282 -2.04 -18.56 -8.01
CA ARG A 282 -2.93 -18.80 -9.15
C ARG A 282 -3.41 -17.49 -9.76
N ILE A 283 -3.83 -16.55 -8.92
CA ILE A 283 -4.34 -15.24 -9.35
C ILE A 283 -3.27 -14.47 -10.14
N ALA A 284 -2.03 -14.42 -9.63
CA ALA A 284 -0.93 -13.78 -10.33
C ALA A 284 -0.70 -14.42 -11.72
N ASN A 285 -0.66 -15.74 -11.81
CA ASN A 285 -0.49 -16.44 -13.09
C ASN A 285 -1.65 -16.19 -14.07
N GLU A 286 -2.89 -16.13 -13.61
CA GLU A 286 -4.06 -15.85 -14.44
C GLU A 286 -4.01 -14.41 -15.02
N VAL A 287 -3.65 -13.43 -14.19
CA VAL A 287 -3.48 -12.04 -14.65
C VAL A 287 -2.29 -11.92 -15.60
N MET A 288 -1.16 -12.60 -15.35
CA MET A 288 -0.02 -12.62 -16.28
C MET A 288 -0.41 -13.26 -17.62
N HIS A 289 -1.25 -14.31 -17.60
CA HIS A 289 -1.81 -14.89 -18.82
C HIS A 289 -2.65 -13.86 -19.59
N SER A 290 -3.56 -13.14 -18.92
CA SER A 290 -4.38 -12.10 -19.53
C SER A 290 -3.54 -10.98 -20.14
N ARG A 291 -2.47 -10.53 -19.46
CA ARG A 291 -1.53 -9.51 -19.98
C ARG A 291 -0.82 -9.95 -21.26
N ARG A 292 -0.51 -11.23 -21.43
CA ARG A 292 0.14 -11.75 -22.65
C ARG A 292 -0.81 -11.81 -23.85
N HIS A 293 -2.11 -11.85 -23.62
CA HIS A 293 -3.14 -12.01 -24.66
C HIS A 293 -3.91 -10.72 -24.98
N SER A 294 -3.58 -9.59 -24.30
CA SER A 294 -4.21 -8.31 -24.54
C SER A 294 -3.22 -7.16 -24.25
N ASP A 295 -2.93 -6.36 -25.26
CA ASP A 295 -2.07 -5.17 -25.13
C ASP A 295 -2.73 -4.13 -24.22
N ASP A 296 -4.06 -4.02 -24.23
CA ASP A 296 -4.80 -3.12 -23.36
C ASP A 296 -4.65 -3.51 -21.88
N ILE A 297 -4.79 -4.81 -21.57
CA ILE A 297 -4.54 -5.31 -20.22
C ILE A 297 -3.08 -5.17 -19.84
N LYS A 298 -2.15 -5.40 -20.77
CA LYS A 298 -0.72 -5.17 -20.55
C LYS A 298 -0.42 -3.70 -20.22
N LYS A 299 -1.06 -2.77 -20.93
CA LYS A 299 -0.95 -1.34 -20.67
C LYS A 299 -1.56 -0.93 -19.33
N LEU A 300 -2.71 -1.50 -18.97
CA LEU A 300 -3.44 -1.19 -17.74
C LEU A 300 -2.75 -1.73 -16.49
N VAL A 301 -2.42 -3.03 -16.47
CA VAL A 301 -1.91 -3.72 -15.28
C VAL A 301 -0.41 -3.51 -15.14
N LYS A 302 -0.02 -2.66 -14.19
CA LYS A 302 1.37 -2.27 -13.91
C LYS A 302 2.05 -3.12 -12.84
N GLY A 303 1.29 -3.88 -12.05
CA GLY A 303 1.89 -4.63 -10.95
C GLY A 303 0.89 -5.43 -10.11
N PHE A 304 1.45 -6.10 -9.11
CA PHE A 304 0.69 -6.83 -8.09
C PHE A 304 0.92 -6.25 -6.70
N MET A 305 -0.10 -6.41 -5.84
CA MET A 305 0.01 -6.25 -4.41
C MET A 305 -0.18 -7.63 -3.78
N ILE A 306 0.88 -8.14 -3.09
CA ILE A 306 0.96 -9.51 -2.60
C ILE A 306 1.16 -9.49 -1.09
N GLU A 307 0.33 -10.22 -0.35
CA GLU A 307 0.52 -10.42 1.09
C GLU A 307 1.41 -11.63 1.34
N SER A 308 2.62 -11.36 1.78
CA SER A 308 3.70 -12.33 1.98
C SER A 308 4.52 -11.99 3.22
N TYR A 309 5.01 -13.03 3.90
CA TYR A 309 5.91 -12.89 5.04
C TYR A 309 6.94 -14.01 5.06
N LEU A 310 7.63 -14.25 6.20
CA LEU A 310 8.62 -15.32 6.30
C LEU A 310 7.95 -16.69 6.38
N GLU A 311 6.84 -16.79 7.13
CA GLU A 311 6.11 -18.04 7.37
C GLU A 311 4.71 -18.02 6.76
N ASP A 312 4.23 -19.18 6.34
CA ASP A 312 2.88 -19.34 5.78
C ASP A 312 1.78 -19.07 6.81
N GLY A 313 0.69 -18.46 6.33
CA GLY A 313 -0.55 -18.32 7.09
C GLY A 313 -0.53 -17.19 8.09
N SER A 314 -1.16 -17.41 9.24
CA SER A 314 -1.26 -16.43 10.32
C SER A 314 -1.22 -17.11 11.70
N GLN A 315 -0.99 -16.32 12.74
CA GLN A 315 -0.95 -16.73 14.13
C GLN A 315 -1.76 -15.75 15.00
N LYS A 316 -2.03 -16.12 16.25
CA LYS A 316 -2.56 -15.20 17.24
C LYS A 316 -1.42 -14.40 17.88
N ILE A 317 -1.75 -13.21 18.39
CA ILE A 317 -0.81 -12.42 19.21
C ILE A 317 -0.38 -13.29 20.40
N GLY A 318 0.93 -13.30 20.69
CA GLY A 318 1.51 -14.09 21.78
C GLY A 318 1.92 -15.52 21.42
N GLU A 319 1.65 -16.03 20.20
CA GLU A 319 2.16 -17.35 19.77
C GLU A 319 3.65 -17.34 19.43
N GLY A 320 4.23 -16.17 19.12
CA GLY A 320 5.68 -15.95 19.06
C GLY A 320 6.42 -16.58 17.87
N VAL A 321 5.74 -17.01 16.82
CA VAL A 321 6.40 -17.55 15.61
C VAL A 321 7.00 -16.39 14.82
N PHE A 322 8.32 -16.35 14.70
CA PHE A 322 9.05 -15.31 14.00
C PHE A 322 8.63 -15.20 12.53
N GLY A 323 8.22 -13.99 12.11
CA GLY A 323 7.84 -13.72 10.73
C GLY A 323 6.55 -14.38 10.25
N LYS A 324 5.64 -14.73 11.17
CA LYS A 324 4.30 -15.19 10.85
C LYS A 324 3.27 -14.10 11.15
N SER A 325 2.39 -13.81 10.20
CA SER A 325 1.43 -12.71 10.30
C SER A 325 0.49 -12.85 11.51
N ILE A 326 0.30 -11.77 12.27
CA ILE A 326 -0.71 -11.68 13.35
C ILE A 326 -2.05 -11.10 12.87
N THR A 327 -2.20 -10.90 11.57
CA THR A 327 -3.42 -10.38 10.93
C THR A 327 -3.92 -11.33 9.85
N ASP A 328 -4.08 -10.90 8.60
CA ASP A 328 -4.53 -11.82 7.54
C ASP A 328 -3.41 -12.80 7.13
N PRO A 329 -3.74 -14.04 6.72
CA PRO A 329 -2.75 -15.04 6.32
C PRO A 329 -1.91 -14.60 5.12
N CYS A 330 -0.59 -14.84 5.18
CA CYS A 330 0.39 -14.47 4.15
C CYS A 330 1.02 -15.70 3.49
N LEU A 331 1.52 -15.53 2.26
CA LEU A 331 2.46 -16.49 1.66
C LEU A 331 3.78 -16.49 2.40
N GLY A 332 4.31 -17.67 2.70
CA GLY A 332 5.65 -17.84 3.24
C GLY A 332 6.75 -17.56 2.21
N TRP A 333 7.98 -17.38 2.69
CA TRP A 333 9.11 -16.91 1.87
C TRP A 333 9.40 -17.79 0.66
N GLU A 334 9.51 -19.12 0.83
CA GLU A 334 9.87 -20.02 -0.28
C GLU A 334 8.91 -19.91 -1.47
N LYS A 335 7.60 -19.84 -1.18
CA LYS A 335 6.56 -19.69 -2.20
C LYS A 335 6.60 -18.31 -2.83
N THR A 336 6.93 -17.30 -2.03
CA THR A 336 7.06 -15.92 -2.48
C THR A 336 8.23 -15.76 -3.45
N GLU A 337 9.40 -16.27 -3.10
CA GLU A 337 10.58 -16.22 -3.97
C GLU A 337 10.32 -16.94 -5.30
N ALA A 338 9.73 -18.14 -5.25
CA ALA A 338 9.35 -18.89 -6.44
C ALA A 338 8.34 -18.11 -7.31
N LEU A 339 7.35 -17.46 -6.70
CA LEU A 339 6.37 -16.64 -7.41
C LEU A 339 7.02 -15.43 -8.09
N ILE A 340 7.96 -14.74 -7.43
CA ILE A 340 8.67 -13.59 -8.01
C ILE A 340 9.43 -14.02 -9.28
N TYR A 341 10.17 -15.13 -9.22
CA TYR A 341 10.88 -15.64 -10.40
C TYR A 341 9.91 -16.08 -11.50
N SER A 342 8.83 -16.76 -11.17
CA SER A 342 7.80 -17.14 -12.13
C SER A 342 7.16 -15.93 -12.84
N ILE A 343 6.94 -14.82 -12.13
CA ILE A 343 6.47 -13.56 -12.72
C ILE A 343 7.55 -12.98 -13.64
N ALA A 344 8.82 -12.96 -13.21
CA ALA A 344 9.93 -12.43 -14.01
C ALA A 344 10.14 -13.22 -15.33
N GLU A 345 9.93 -14.53 -15.33
CA GLU A 345 9.98 -15.37 -16.53
C GLU A 345 8.85 -15.07 -17.51
N GLN A 346 7.72 -14.59 -17.04
CA GLN A 346 6.54 -14.28 -17.84
C GLN A 346 6.53 -12.85 -18.41
N LEU A 347 7.43 -11.98 -17.95
CA LEU A 347 7.68 -10.62 -18.44
C LEU A 347 8.72 -10.62 -19.57
#